data_f9beb5d76e0242a2dbfb808061ab50df
#
_entry.id   f9beb5d76e0242a2dbfb808061ab50df
#
_cell.length_a   1.000
_cell.length_b   1.000
_cell.length_c   1.000
_cell.angle_alpha   90.00
_cell.angle_beta   90.00
_cell.angle_gamma   90.00
#
_symmetry.space_group_name_H-M   'P 1'
#
loop_
_entity.id
_entity.type
_entity.pdbx_description
1 polymer ?
#
loop_
_entity_poly.entity_id
_entity_poly.type
_entity_poly.pdbx_seq_one_letter_code
_entity_poly.pdbx_strand_id
1 'polypeptide(L)'
;MYIRNEDTICAPATVPGTGAISVIRVSGPEALSIADKVISCRKGTIADAPGYTIKFGNIYDASGAVLDEVLVSIFRAPLSYTGENSVEISCHASSYIVSSVMDMLYAAGARAAEPGEFTQRAFLNGKMDLAQAEAVADVIASQNAAAHRIAFKQMKGGFSSELKGMRSELLELVSLMELELDFSEEEVEFADRTRLGELLTALIAHISKLVDSFKLGNAIKNGVPVAIAGATNTGKSTLLNALLGEERAIVSDIHGTTRDTVEETLNIDGVLFRFIDTAGLRKTDEIVEKIGIERTFKKISEASIVLGMIDLTRDYESTCETIREIISKVDFSSQKLFFLLNKTDICAAESNSAVVNYIVSTLDNKGVAPIIPISAKTGAGIDTLRSELAASQRDLLADSDTTLVTNQRHVQALADARTALLRAQDGLALNIPTELISQDIRECIYTLSSISEGISSQDVLINIFSNFCIGK
;
A
#
# COMPACT_ATOMS: atom_id res chain seq x y z
N MET A 1 24.07 3.03 8.55
CA MET A 1 24.59 3.23 7.20
C MET A 1 24.52 4.71 6.89
N TYR A 2 25.64 5.37 6.58
CA TYR A 2 25.62 6.80 6.26
C TYR A 2 25.00 6.98 4.88
N ILE A 3 24.00 7.86 4.75
CA ILE A 3 23.44 8.26 3.46
C ILE A 3 24.55 9.02 2.72
N ARG A 4 25.27 8.34 1.80
CA ARG A 4 26.31 8.95 0.97
C ARG A 4 25.68 9.38 -0.35
N ASN A 5 25.47 10.68 -0.54
CA ASN A 5 25.11 11.26 -1.85
C ASN A 5 26.34 11.55 -2.74
N GLU A 6 27.53 11.10 -2.33
CA GLU A 6 28.80 11.43 -3.01
C GLU A 6 29.25 10.38 -4.03
N ASP A 7 28.59 9.19 -4.04
CA ASP A 7 28.92 8.10 -4.95
C ASP A 7 27.90 7.97 -6.10
N THR A 8 28.33 7.32 -7.16
CA THR A 8 27.48 7.01 -8.31
C THR A 8 26.96 5.58 -8.18
N ILE A 9 25.63 5.43 -8.29
CA ILE A 9 24.93 4.16 -8.18
C ILE A 9 24.38 3.69 -9.50
N CYS A 10 24.23 2.38 -9.67
CA CYS A 10 23.56 1.80 -10.83
C CYS A 10 22.74 0.56 -10.45
N ALA A 11 21.64 0.34 -11.19
CA ALA A 11 20.83 -0.86 -11.09
C ALA A 11 19.96 -1.05 -12.35
N PRO A 12 19.52 -2.29 -12.65
CA PRO A 12 18.46 -2.53 -13.59
C PRO A 12 17.16 -1.88 -13.07
N ALA A 13 16.51 -1.08 -13.91
CA ALA A 13 15.24 -0.40 -13.60
C ALA A 13 14.02 -1.15 -14.16
N THR A 14 14.24 -2.22 -14.91
CA THR A 14 13.23 -3.14 -15.44
C THR A 14 13.20 -4.44 -14.65
N VAL A 15 12.04 -5.10 -14.64
CA VAL A 15 11.88 -6.40 -13.96
C VAL A 15 12.86 -7.43 -14.55
N PRO A 16 13.55 -8.24 -13.72
CA PRO A 16 14.43 -9.30 -14.19
C PRO A 16 13.66 -10.33 -15.04
N GLY A 17 14.26 -10.78 -16.13
CA GLY A 17 13.68 -11.76 -17.02
C GLY A 17 14.12 -11.60 -18.46
N THR A 18 13.73 -12.53 -19.34
CA THR A 18 14.00 -12.47 -20.77
C THR A 18 12.92 -11.61 -21.45
N GLY A 19 13.33 -10.58 -22.16
CA GLY A 19 12.45 -9.66 -22.87
C GLY A 19 13.14 -8.97 -24.03
N ALA A 20 12.48 -8.01 -24.67
CA ALA A 20 13.08 -7.28 -25.77
C ALA A 20 14.11 -6.25 -25.28
N ILE A 21 13.76 -5.47 -24.25
CA ILE A 21 14.57 -4.35 -23.77
C ILE A 21 14.65 -4.38 -22.25
N SER A 22 15.85 -4.14 -21.73
CA SER A 22 16.11 -3.83 -20.32
C SER A 22 16.72 -2.45 -20.19
N VAL A 23 16.35 -1.73 -19.14
CA VAL A 23 16.87 -0.40 -18.83
C VAL A 23 17.73 -0.50 -17.56
N ILE A 24 18.98 -0.05 -17.66
CA ILE A 24 19.90 0.10 -16.54
C ILE A 24 20.01 1.58 -16.22
N ARG A 25 19.75 1.98 -14.98
CA ARG A 25 19.85 3.36 -14.51
C ARG A 25 21.15 3.57 -13.78
N VAL A 26 21.83 4.69 -14.08
CA VAL A 26 23.02 5.17 -13.39
C VAL A 26 22.73 6.58 -12.89
N SER A 27 23.01 6.88 -11.61
CA SER A 27 22.76 8.21 -11.00
C SER A 27 23.87 8.59 -10.05
N GLY A 28 24.26 9.85 -10.08
CA GLY A 28 25.30 10.40 -9.19
C GLY A 28 26.23 11.37 -9.91
N PRO A 29 27.22 11.90 -9.19
CA PRO A 29 28.13 12.94 -9.72
C PRO A 29 28.90 12.47 -10.94
N GLU A 30 29.33 11.21 -11.00
CA GLU A 30 30.11 10.64 -12.10
C GLU A 30 29.27 9.83 -13.12
N ALA A 31 27.94 9.87 -13.07
CA ALA A 31 27.09 9.05 -13.92
C ALA A 31 27.41 9.19 -15.42
N LEU A 32 27.66 10.40 -15.89
CA LEU A 32 27.97 10.68 -17.29
C LEU A 32 29.34 10.17 -17.69
N SER A 33 30.38 10.41 -16.85
CA SER A 33 31.74 9.98 -17.10
C SER A 33 31.91 8.45 -17.03
N ILE A 34 31.21 7.80 -16.11
CA ILE A 34 31.16 6.34 -16.01
C ILE A 34 30.50 5.73 -17.26
N ALA A 35 29.39 6.29 -17.71
CA ALA A 35 28.75 5.84 -18.92
C ALA A 35 29.62 6.00 -20.17
N ASP A 36 30.40 7.09 -20.29
CA ASP A 36 31.35 7.29 -21.40
C ASP A 36 32.54 6.30 -21.40
N LYS A 37 32.91 5.75 -20.23
CA LYS A 37 33.95 4.70 -20.15
C LYS A 37 33.45 3.35 -20.68
N VAL A 38 32.13 3.10 -20.57
CA VAL A 38 31.49 1.80 -20.93
C VAL A 38 30.91 1.81 -22.32
N ILE A 39 30.44 2.97 -22.79
CA ILE A 39 29.66 3.09 -24.04
C ILE A 39 30.41 3.97 -25.03
N SER A 40 30.68 3.43 -26.23
CA SER A 40 31.22 4.17 -27.35
C SER A 40 30.11 4.74 -28.22
N CYS A 41 29.84 6.03 -28.12
CA CYS A 41 28.83 6.71 -28.93
C CYS A 41 29.29 6.93 -30.37
N ARG A 42 28.39 6.81 -31.35
CA ARG A 42 28.69 7.09 -32.77
C ARG A 42 29.05 8.56 -33.04
N LYS A 43 28.53 9.51 -32.24
CA LYS A 43 28.79 10.95 -32.37
C LYS A 43 28.92 11.61 -31.00
N GLY A 44 30.09 12.21 -30.71
CA GLY A 44 30.37 12.93 -29.48
C GLY A 44 30.31 12.02 -28.25
N THR A 45 30.36 12.58 -27.07
CA THR A 45 30.39 11.88 -25.78
C THR A 45 29.05 11.98 -25.06
N ILE A 46 28.83 11.15 -24.05
CA ILE A 46 27.67 11.26 -23.15
C ILE A 46 27.88 12.48 -22.23
N ALA A 47 29.13 12.69 -21.79
CA ALA A 47 29.50 13.79 -20.89
C ALA A 47 29.21 15.17 -21.50
N ASP A 48 29.38 15.36 -22.81
CA ASP A 48 29.15 16.64 -23.47
C ASP A 48 27.71 16.83 -23.96
N ALA A 49 26.88 15.78 -23.93
CA ALA A 49 25.55 15.84 -24.44
C ALA A 49 24.61 16.67 -23.54
N PRO A 50 23.72 17.48 -24.09
CA PRO A 50 22.70 18.16 -23.29
C PRO A 50 21.73 17.17 -22.65
N GLY A 51 21.10 17.59 -21.54
CA GLY A 51 20.02 16.82 -20.91
C GLY A 51 18.82 16.62 -21.84
N TYR A 52 18.03 15.56 -21.55
CA TYR A 52 16.88 15.14 -22.38
C TYR A 52 17.22 14.78 -23.81
N THR A 53 18.43 14.22 -24.02
CA THR A 53 18.86 13.71 -25.32
C THR A 53 19.08 12.21 -25.27
N ILE A 54 18.95 11.57 -26.43
CA ILE A 54 19.23 10.15 -26.61
C ILE A 54 20.41 10.00 -27.54
N LYS A 55 21.37 9.15 -27.18
CA LYS A 55 22.52 8.76 -28.00
C LYS A 55 22.46 7.28 -28.34
N PHE A 56 22.95 6.93 -29.52
CA PHE A 56 23.16 5.55 -29.93
C PHE A 56 24.65 5.23 -29.76
N GLY A 57 24.94 4.09 -29.16
CA GLY A 57 26.32 3.63 -28.92
C GLY A 57 26.45 2.12 -28.88
N ASN A 58 27.68 1.66 -28.83
CA ASN A 58 28.04 0.26 -28.73
C ASN A 58 28.73 0.02 -27.38
N ILE A 59 28.48 -1.13 -26.79
CA ILE A 59 29.21 -1.68 -25.65
C ILE A 59 30.10 -2.81 -26.18
N TYR A 60 31.36 -2.84 -25.75
CA TYR A 60 32.32 -3.86 -26.17
C TYR A 60 32.68 -4.74 -24.98
N ASP A 61 32.83 -6.03 -25.22
CA ASP A 61 33.34 -6.98 -24.23
C ASP A 61 34.88 -6.84 -24.02
N ALA A 62 35.44 -7.62 -23.10
CA ALA A 62 36.83 -7.64 -22.79
C ALA A 62 37.75 -8.09 -23.97
N SER A 63 37.17 -8.76 -24.96
CA SER A 63 37.85 -9.18 -26.20
C SER A 63 37.86 -8.09 -27.28
N GLY A 64 37.10 -7.02 -27.10
CA GLY A 64 36.90 -5.96 -28.09
C GLY A 64 35.78 -6.26 -29.09
N ALA A 65 35.02 -7.35 -28.91
CA ALA A 65 33.81 -7.63 -29.69
C ALA A 65 32.63 -6.82 -29.20
N VAL A 66 31.70 -6.45 -30.11
CA VAL A 66 30.48 -5.74 -29.72
C VAL A 66 29.61 -6.68 -28.89
N LEU A 67 29.40 -6.29 -27.62
CA LEU A 67 28.50 -7.00 -26.71
C LEU A 67 27.06 -6.68 -27.02
N ASP A 68 26.74 -5.39 -27.20
CA ASP A 68 25.39 -4.91 -27.52
C ASP A 68 25.39 -3.52 -28.15
N GLU A 69 24.34 -3.20 -28.89
CA GLU A 69 24.01 -1.85 -29.38
C GLU A 69 22.94 -1.24 -28.49
N VAL A 70 23.19 -0.05 -27.94
CA VAL A 70 22.38 0.56 -26.89
C VAL A 70 21.90 1.96 -27.24
N LEU A 71 20.73 2.31 -26.65
CA LEU A 71 20.27 3.69 -26.57
C LEU A 71 20.54 4.23 -25.16
N VAL A 72 21.05 5.45 -25.09
CA VAL A 72 21.44 6.10 -23.84
C VAL A 72 20.66 7.39 -23.68
N SER A 73 19.72 7.42 -22.74
CA SER A 73 18.97 8.62 -22.36
C SER A 73 19.75 9.38 -21.29
N ILE A 74 19.96 10.69 -21.49
CA ILE A 74 20.82 11.54 -20.67
C ILE A 74 19.97 12.58 -19.93
N PHE A 75 20.14 12.64 -18.61
CA PHE A 75 19.47 13.59 -17.72
C PHE A 75 20.52 14.34 -16.90
N ARG A 76 20.43 15.67 -16.88
CA ARG A 76 21.34 16.51 -16.13
C ARG A 76 20.67 17.08 -14.88
N ALA A 77 21.44 17.17 -13.80
CA ALA A 77 21.01 17.84 -12.58
C ALA A 77 20.58 19.30 -12.88
N PRO A 78 19.52 19.80 -12.22
CA PRO A 78 18.60 19.12 -11.32
C PRO A 78 17.42 18.43 -12.05
N LEU A 79 17.43 18.37 -13.38
CA LEU A 79 16.32 17.91 -14.24
C LEU A 79 16.43 16.40 -14.51
N SER A 80 16.40 15.59 -13.44
CA SER A 80 16.37 14.12 -13.47
C SER A 80 15.42 13.61 -12.41
N TYR A 81 15.21 12.29 -12.34
CA TYR A 81 14.41 11.66 -11.30
C TYR A 81 14.98 11.87 -9.90
N THR A 82 16.29 11.64 -9.75
CA THR A 82 17.00 11.79 -8.48
C THR A 82 17.42 13.23 -8.15
N GLY A 83 17.33 14.15 -9.13
CA GLY A 83 17.91 15.48 -9.03
C GLY A 83 19.41 15.53 -9.32
N GLU A 84 20.07 14.38 -9.53
CA GLU A 84 21.48 14.25 -9.90
C GLU A 84 21.68 14.11 -11.40
N ASN A 85 22.93 14.09 -11.89
CA ASN A 85 23.21 13.61 -13.23
C ASN A 85 22.81 12.13 -13.32
N SER A 86 22.07 11.76 -14.36
CA SER A 86 21.58 10.41 -14.52
C SER A 86 21.63 9.97 -15.99
N VAL A 87 21.84 8.68 -16.18
CA VAL A 87 21.83 8.01 -17.49
C VAL A 87 20.95 6.78 -17.42
N GLU A 88 20.14 6.57 -18.44
CA GLU A 88 19.38 5.33 -18.64
C GLU A 88 19.88 4.63 -19.90
N ILE A 89 20.41 3.42 -19.73
CA ILE A 89 20.99 2.61 -20.78
C ILE A 89 19.97 1.55 -21.17
N SER A 90 19.39 1.65 -22.36
CA SER A 90 18.45 0.66 -22.91
C SER A 90 19.26 -0.35 -23.75
N CYS A 91 19.36 -1.59 -23.28
CA CYS A 91 20.03 -2.73 -23.89
C CYS A 91 19.05 -3.88 -24.16
N HIS A 92 19.46 -4.91 -24.88
CA HIS A 92 18.64 -6.12 -25.00
C HIS A 92 18.52 -6.84 -23.64
N ALA A 93 17.29 -7.29 -23.32
CA ALA A 93 16.96 -7.93 -22.05
C ALA A 93 17.41 -9.40 -21.98
N SER A 94 18.72 -9.64 -22.17
CA SER A 94 19.38 -10.90 -21.91
C SER A 94 20.06 -10.82 -20.55
N SER A 95 19.90 -11.84 -19.68
CA SER A 95 20.57 -11.89 -18.37
C SER A 95 22.09 -11.76 -18.51
N TYR A 96 22.66 -12.32 -19.58
CA TYR A 96 24.09 -12.21 -19.87
C TYR A 96 24.49 -10.76 -20.19
N ILE A 97 23.73 -10.06 -21.06
CA ILE A 97 24.04 -8.66 -21.45
C ILE A 97 23.89 -7.75 -20.22
N VAL A 98 22.75 -7.86 -19.52
CA VAL A 98 22.49 -7.02 -18.33
C VAL A 98 23.57 -7.22 -17.27
N SER A 99 23.95 -8.46 -16.95
CA SER A 99 25.01 -8.74 -15.98
C SER A 99 26.35 -8.19 -16.43
N SER A 100 26.74 -8.39 -17.71
CA SER A 100 27.99 -7.88 -18.25
C SER A 100 28.07 -6.35 -18.22
N VAL A 101 26.97 -5.66 -18.57
CA VAL A 101 26.90 -4.19 -18.50
C VAL A 101 27.03 -3.70 -17.06
N MET A 102 26.37 -4.36 -16.11
CA MET A 102 26.47 -4.04 -14.68
C MET A 102 27.92 -4.20 -14.19
N ASP A 103 28.59 -5.29 -14.53
CA ASP A 103 29.99 -5.55 -14.15
C ASP A 103 30.93 -4.46 -14.72
N MET A 104 30.70 -4.03 -15.95
CA MET A 104 31.48 -2.94 -16.57
C MET A 104 31.23 -1.60 -15.87
N LEU A 105 29.98 -1.30 -15.46
CA LEU A 105 29.68 -0.09 -14.71
C LEU A 105 30.34 -0.11 -13.33
N TYR A 106 30.38 -1.26 -12.65
CA TYR A 106 31.10 -1.44 -11.38
C TYR A 106 32.59 -1.24 -11.56
N ALA A 107 33.17 -1.85 -12.58
CA ALA A 107 34.61 -1.66 -12.91
C ALA A 107 34.94 -0.21 -13.27
N ALA A 108 34.00 0.55 -13.86
CA ALA A 108 34.15 1.95 -14.20
C ALA A 108 34.02 2.91 -13.00
N GLY A 109 33.53 2.42 -11.84
CA GLY A 109 33.44 3.17 -10.58
C GLY A 109 32.04 3.39 -10.04
N ALA A 110 31.01 2.80 -10.64
CA ALA A 110 29.67 2.81 -10.05
C ALA A 110 29.55 1.75 -8.93
N ARG A 111 28.62 1.94 -8.01
CA ARG A 111 28.23 0.97 -6.99
C ARG A 111 26.82 0.44 -7.28
N ALA A 112 26.53 -0.78 -6.85
CA ALA A 112 25.16 -1.28 -6.85
C ALA A 112 24.26 -0.40 -5.99
N ALA A 113 23.09 -0.05 -6.52
CA ALA A 113 22.07 0.66 -5.75
C ALA A 113 21.39 -0.28 -4.74
N GLU A 114 21.11 0.26 -3.57
CA GLU A 114 20.26 -0.42 -2.58
C GLU A 114 18.77 -0.32 -2.95
N PRO A 115 17.89 -1.16 -2.37
CA PRO A 115 16.45 -1.03 -2.56
C PRO A 115 15.98 0.40 -2.25
N GLY A 116 15.20 1.01 -3.16
CA GLY A 116 14.64 2.35 -3.00
C GLY A 116 15.65 3.51 -3.06
N GLU A 117 16.93 3.27 -3.32
CA GLU A 117 17.96 4.31 -3.20
C GLU A 117 17.79 5.47 -4.19
N PHE A 118 17.33 5.23 -5.40
CA PHE A 118 17.06 6.33 -6.34
C PHE A 118 15.91 7.24 -5.85
N THR A 119 14.85 6.67 -5.27
CA THR A 119 13.75 7.44 -4.69
C THR A 119 14.19 8.17 -3.42
N GLN A 120 15.02 7.54 -2.60
CA GLN A 120 15.63 8.16 -1.43
C GLN A 120 16.47 9.38 -1.81
N ARG A 121 17.30 9.29 -2.86
CA ARG A 121 18.07 10.43 -3.37
C ARG A 121 17.18 11.53 -3.93
N ALA A 122 16.09 11.16 -4.63
CA ALA A 122 15.08 12.13 -5.07
C ALA A 122 14.45 12.88 -3.90
N PHE A 123 14.11 12.20 -2.81
CA PHE A 123 13.62 12.82 -1.57
C PHE A 123 14.67 13.75 -0.94
N LEU A 124 15.91 13.29 -0.76
CA LEU A 124 17.00 14.08 -0.18
C LEU A 124 17.34 15.33 -1.00
N ASN A 125 17.24 15.24 -2.32
CA ASN A 125 17.44 16.34 -3.24
C ASN A 125 16.18 17.23 -3.43
N GLY A 126 15.15 17.05 -2.62
CA GLY A 126 13.93 17.88 -2.62
C GLY A 126 13.06 17.76 -3.86
N LYS A 127 13.20 16.66 -4.65
CA LYS A 127 12.37 16.41 -5.83
C LYS A 127 10.96 15.98 -5.45
N MET A 128 10.82 15.38 -4.30
CA MET A 128 9.57 14.92 -3.71
C MET A 128 9.68 14.90 -2.19
N ASP A 129 8.58 14.97 -1.50
CA ASP A 129 8.51 14.74 -0.05
C ASP A 129 8.35 13.24 0.27
N LEU A 130 8.38 12.91 1.58
CA LEU A 130 8.35 11.51 2.01
C LEU A 130 7.04 10.80 1.66
N ALA A 131 5.89 11.49 1.79
CA ALA A 131 4.59 10.93 1.42
C ALA A 131 4.48 10.69 -0.09
N GLN A 132 5.04 11.57 -0.91
CA GLN A 132 5.15 11.39 -2.36
C GLN A 132 6.08 10.22 -2.72
N ALA A 133 7.21 10.07 -2.01
CA ALA A 133 8.13 8.97 -2.19
C ALA A 133 7.43 7.62 -1.91
N GLU A 134 6.73 7.48 -0.78
CA GLU A 134 5.94 6.29 -0.48
C GLU A 134 4.87 6.01 -1.56
N ALA A 135 4.22 7.06 -2.08
CA ALA A 135 3.22 6.94 -3.13
C ALA A 135 3.79 6.42 -4.46
N VAL A 136 5.09 6.63 -4.76
CA VAL A 136 5.76 6.01 -5.93
C VAL A 136 5.71 4.49 -5.85
N ALA A 137 5.98 3.91 -4.67
CA ALA A 137 5.87 2.47 -4.47
C ALA A 137 4.42 1.99 -4.63
N ASP A 138 3.46 2.75 -4.10
CA ASP A 138 2.04 2.44 -4.18
C ASP A 138 1.50 2.46 -5.63
N VAL A 139 1.96 3.40 -6.46
CA VAL A 139 1.62 3.44 -7.89
C VAL A 139 2.09 2.18 -8.60
N ILE A 140 3.31 1.71 -8.29
CA ILE A 140 3.89 0.51 -8.91
C ILE A 140 3.16 -0.76 -8.45
N ALA A 141 2.82 -0.83 -7.16
CA ALA A 141 2.14 -1.98 -6.56
C ALA A 141 0.63 -2.02 -6.84
N SER A 142 0.04 -0.97 -7.43
CA SER A 142 -1.40 -0.87 -7.65
C SER A 142 -1.93 -1.96 -8.58
N GLN A 143 -2.93 -2.72 -8.13
CA GLN A 143 -3.54 -3.83 -8.86
C GLN A 143 -4.94 -3.51 -9.40
N ASN A 144 -5.49 -2.33 -9.08
CA ASN A 144 -6.79 -1.88 -9.57
C ASN A 144 -6.81 -0.37 -9.84
N ALA A 145 -7.79 0.08 -10.61
CA ALA A 145 -7.90 1.48 -11.02
C ALA A 145 -8.08 2.45 -9.84
N ALA A 146 -8.79 2.04 -8.79
CA ALA A 146 -9.02 2.88 -7.61
C ALA A 146 -7.73 3.08 -6.81
N ALA A 147 -6.96 2.01 -6.55
CA ALA A 147 -5.66 2.07 -5.89
C ALA A 147 -4.67 2.95 -6.68
N HIS A 148 -4.60 2.74 -8.01
CA HIS A 148 -3.76 3.54 -8.88
C HIS A 148 -4.11 5.04 -8.80
N ARG A 149 -5.39 5.40 -8.88
CA ARG A 149 -5.85 6.79 -8.81
C ARG A 149 -5.46 7.47 -7.50
N ILE A 150 -5.66 6.78 -6.36
CA ILE A 150 -5.30 7.31 -5.04
C ILE A 150 -3.79 7.50 -4.94
N ALA A 151 -3.00 6.47 -5.26
CA ALA A 151 -1.55 6.52 -5.22
C ALA A 151 -0.99 7.61 -6.15
N PHE A 152 -1.55 7.76 -7.35
CA PHE A 152 -1.14 8.79 -8.29
C PHE A 152 -1.47 10.22 -7.79
N LYS A 153 -2.65 10.43 -7.16
CA LYS A 153 -3.01 11.71 -6.53
C LYS A 153 -2.05 12.05 -5.38
N GLN A 154 -1.68 11.07 -4.55
CA GLN A 154 -0.70 11.24 -3.47
C GLN A 154 0.69 11.55 -4.03
N MET A 155 1.15 10.82 -5.05
CA MET A 155 2.44 11.06 -5.72
C MET A 155 2.51 12.47 -6.33
N LYS A 156 1.39 13.03 -6.80
CA LYS A 156 1.29 14.42 -7.29
C LYS A 156 1.25 15.46 -6.16
N GLY A 157 1.31 15.06 -4.90
CA GLY A 157 1.38 15.95 -3.75
C GLY A 157 0.02 16.42 -3.21
N GLY A 158 -1.09 15.79 -3.60
CA GLY A 158 -2.42 16.17 -3.12
C GLY A 158 -2.53 16.09 -1.60
N PHE A 159 -2.09 14.98 -1.01
CA PHE A 159 -2.08 14.80 0.44
C PHE A 159 -1.09 15.73 1.15
N SER A 160 0.11 15.88 0.59
CA SER A 160 1.13 16.79 1.13
C SER A 160 0.69 18.25 1.16
N SER A 161 -0.04 18.71 0.14
CA SER A 161 -0.61 20.06 0.10
C SER A 161 -1.64 20.29 1.20
N GLU A 162 -2.47 19.29 1.48
CA GLU A 162 -3.47 19.33 2.55
C GLU A 162 -2.81 19.41 3.93
N LEU A 163 -1.77 18.57 4.17
CA LEU A 163 -0.98 18.64 5.41
C LEU A 163 -0.28 19.99 5.59
N LYS A 164 0.30 20.55 4.52
CA LYS A 164 0.93 21.87 4.54
C LYS A 164 -0.06 22.98 4.88
N GLY A 165 -1.29 22.92 4.36
CA GLY A 165 -2.36 23.85 4.70
C GLY A 165 -2.66 23.86 6.19
N MET A 166 -2.96 22.69 6.75
CA MET A 166 -3.24 22.54 8.19
C MET A 166 -2.06 23.00 9.06
N ARG A 167 -0.84 22.65 8.66
CA ARG A 167 0.37 23.09 9.37
C ARG A 167 0.54 24.61 9.36
N SER A 168 0.30 25.26 8.20
CA SER A 168 0.42 26.72 8.10
C SER A 168 -0.56 27.45 9.01
N GLU A 169 -1.80 26.97 9.09
CA GLU A 169 -2.82 27.51 9.99
C GLU A 169 -2.40 27.36 11.46
N LEU A 170 -1.86 26.20 11.85
CA LEU A 170 -1.36 25.96 13.21
C LEU A 170 -0.13 26.83 13.54
N LEU A 171 0.79 27.03 12.59
CA LEU A 171 1.96 27.88 12.80
C LEU A 171 1.58 29.35 13.00
N GLU A 172 0.59 29.86 12.24
CA GLU A 172 0.06 31.19 12.42
C GLU A 172 -0.51 31.40 13.84
N LEU A 173 -1.25 30.39 14.32
CA LEU A 173 -1.79 30.42 15.68
C LEU A 173 -0.70 30.43 16.76
N VAL A 174 0.27 29.53 16.66
CA VAL A 174 1.38 29.49 17.63
C VAL A 174 2.13 30.79 17.64
N SER A 175 2.36 31.42 16.47
CA SER A 175 3.03 32.73 16.39
C SER A 175 2.25 33.83 17.08
N LEU A 176 0.91 33.86 16.96
CA LEU A 176 0.06 34.81 17.67
C LEU A 176 0.08 34.59 19.18
N MET A 177 0.06 33.32 19.62
CA MET A 177 0.15 32.96 21.02
C MET A 177 1.50 33.35 21.64
N GLU A 178 2.59 33.22 20.90
CA GLU A 178 3.93 33.62 21.33
C GLU A 178 4.06 35.13 21.48
N LEU A 179 3.46 35.90 20.54
CA LEU A 179 3.39 37.37 20.67
C LEU A 179 2.61 37.77 21.91
N GLU A 180 1.51 37.10 22.25
CA GLU A 180 0.76 37.35 23.49
C GLU A 180 1.61 37.09 24.74
N LEU A 181 2.46 36.06 24.73
CA LEU A 181 3.36 35.73 25.85
C LEU A 181 4.48 36.78 25.99
N ASP A 182 5.07 37.26 24.88
CA ASP A 182 6.14 38.25 24.91
C ASP A 182 5.65 39.62 25.38
N PHE A 183 4.37 39.94 25.13
CA PHE A 183 3.74 41.22 25.54
C PHE A 183 2.77 41.06 26.74
N SER A 184 2.89 39.96 27.50
CA SER A 184 2.02 39.66 28.64
C SER A 184 2.00 40.73 29.74
N GLU A 185 3.03 41.61 29.82
CA GLU A 185 3.12 42.73 30.73
C GLU A 185 2.20 43.89 30.30
N GLU A 186 1.71 43.92 29.05
CA GLU A 186 0.90 45.04 28.51
C GLU A 186 -0.61 44.72 28.47
N GLU A 187 -1.07 43.59 29.01
CA GLU A 187 -2.48 43.13 29.00
C GLU A 187 -3.11 43.08 27.58
N VAL A 188 -2.35 42.85 26.54
CA VAL A 188 -2.84 42.79 25.17
C VAL A 188 -3.16 41.34 24.76
N GLU A 189 -4.44 41.05 24.53
CA GLU A 189 -4.86 39.77 23.93
C GLU A 189 -4.69 39.84 22.40
N PHE A 190 -3.68 39.17 21.84
CA PHE A 190 -3.47 39.08 20.39
C PHE A 190 -4.21 37.91 19.75
N ALA A 191 -4.46 36.82 20.51
CA ALA A 191 -5.19 35.66 20.05
C ALA A 191 -6.64 35.71 20.54
N ASP A 192 -7.59 35.90 19.63
CA ASP A 192 -9.02 35.72 19.93
C ASP A 192 -9.27 34.23 20.29
N ARG A 193 -9.50 33.95 21.56
CA ARG A 193 -9.74 32.58 22.07
C ARG A 193 -10.93 31.91 21.42
N THR A 194 -11.93 32.67 20.98
CA THR A 194 -13.10 32.16 20.24
C THR A 194 -12.66 31.62 18.88
N ARG A 195 -11.90 32.45 18.13
CA ARG A 195 -11.35 32.07 16.83
C ARG A 195 -10.39 30.89 16.93
N LEU A 196 -9.57 30.85 17.98
CA LEU A 196 -8.70 29.70 18.26
C LEU A 196 -9.53 28.41 18.48
N GLY A 197 -10.59 28.47 19.28
CA GLY A 197 -11.50 27.33 19.53
C GLY A 197 -12.20 26.85 18.26
N GLU A 198 -12.67 27.77 17.40
CA GLU A 198 -13.29 27.43 16.12
C GLU A 198 -12.31 26.73 15.18
N LEU A 199 -11.07 27.22 15.09
CA LEU A 199 -10.05 26.63 14.24
C LEU A 199 -9.61 25.25 14.75
N LEU A 200 -9.37 25.08 16.06
CA LEU A 200 -9.06 23.78 16.65
C LEU A 200 -10.18 22.78 16.35
N THR A 201 -11.44 23.19 16.50
CA THR A 201 -12.61 22.35 16.20
C THR A 201 -12.63 21.93 14.72
N ALA A 202 -12.38 22.86 13.81
CA ALA A 202 -12.35 22.58 12.37
C ALA A 202 -11.20 21.61 12.00
N LEU A 203 -10.00 21.83 12.55
CA LEU A 203 -8.84 20.97 12.31
C LEU A 203 -9.02 19.56 12.90
N ILE A 204 -9.57 19.45 14.12
CA ILE A 204 -9.89 18.16 14.73
C ILE A 204 -10.89 17.40 13.87
N ALA A 205 -11.93 18.05 13.38
CA ALA A 205 -12.92 17.44 12.50
C ALA A 205 -12.30 16.99 11.17
N HIS A 206 -11.40 17.79 10.59
CA HIS A 206 -10.70 17.47 9.35
C HIS A 206 -9.76 16.26 9.53
N ILE A 207 -8.91 16.27 10.56
CA ILE A 207 -7.99 15.16 10.85
C ILE A 207 -8.79 13.88 11.17
N SER A 208 -9.91 13.99 11.89
CA SER A 208 -10.77 12.84 12.16
C SER A 208 -11.31 12.21 10.89
N LYS A 209 -11.75 13.00 9.90
CA LYS A 209 -12.16 12.46 8.58
C LYS A 209 -11.02 11.75 7.87
N LEU A 210 -9.79 12.27 7.94
CA LEU A 210 -8.63 11.61 7.35
C LEU A 210 -8.31 10.28 8.06
N VAL A 211 -8.36 10.25 9.38
CA VAL A 211 -8.16 9.02 10.18
C VAL A 211 -9.23 7.99 9.83
N ASP A 212 -10.50 8.39 9.80
CA ASP A 212 -11.63 7.49 9.49
C ASP A 212 -11.56 6.96 8.05
N SER A 213 -10.99 7.74 7.13
CA SER A 213 -10.79 7.33 5.73
C SER A 213 -9.83 6.16 5.56
N PHE A 214 -8.99 5.87 6.57
CA PHE A 214 -7.97 4.83 6.48
C PHE A 214 -8.55 3.43 6.24
N LYS A 215 -9.69 3.09 6.86
CA LYS A 215 -10.31 1.78 6.65
C LYS A 215 -10.65 1.56 5.17
N LEU A 216 -11.20 2.59 4.52
CA LEU A 216 -11.52 2.58 3.10
C LEU A 216 -10.25 2.58 2.24
N GLY A 217 -9.32 3.49 2.50
CA GLY A 217 -8.07 3.61 1.76
C GLY A 217 -7.21 2.34 1.82
N ASN A 218 -7.12 1.72 2.99
CA ASN A 218 -6.42 0.45 3.18
C ASN A 218 -7.08 -0.71 2.43
N ALA A 219 -8.43 -0.78 2.43
CA ALA A 219 -9.17 -1.79 1.68
C ALA A 219 -8.98 -1.63 0.16
N ILE A 220 -8.90 -0.39 -0.35
CA ILE A 220 -8.62 -0.12 -1.77
C ILE A 220 -7.18 -0.52 -2.13
N LYS A 221 -6.20 -0.18 -1.30
CA LYS A 221 -4.78 -0.43 -1.53
C LYS A 221 -4.41 -1.90 -1.39
N ASN A 222 -4.75 -2.52 -0.26
CA ASN A 222 -4.29 -3.85 0.15
C ASN A 222 -5.33 -4.96 -0.11
N GLY A 223 -6.50 -4.59 -0.60
CA GLY A 223 -7.64 -5.48 -0.80
C GLY A 223 -8.50 -5.65 0.45
N VAL A 224 -9.78 -5.94 0.21
CA VAL A 224 -10.76 -6.24 1.26
C VAL A 224 -10.42 -7.59 1.87
N PRO A 225 -10.13 -7.68 3.17
CA PRO A 225 -9.76 -8.94 3.79
C PRO A 225 -10.97 -9.86 3.91
N VAL A 226 -10.85 -11.08 3.35
CA VAL A 226 -11.89 -12.12 3.32
C VAL A 226 -11.41 -13.37 4.04
N ALA A 227 -12.17 -13.85 5.01
CA ALA A 227 -11.93 -15.13 5.67
C ALA A 227 -12.94 -16.18 5.20
N ILE A 228 -12.49 -17.42 4.95
CA ILE A 228 -13.36 -18.54 4.64
C ILE A 228 -13.50 -19.43 5.89
N ALA A 229 -14.65 -19.42 6.51
CA ALA A 229 -14.99 -20.22 7.71
C ALA A 229 -15.85 -21.41 7.34
N GLY A 230 -15.73 -22.49 8.07
CA GLY A 230 -16.53 -23.71 7.90
C GLY A 230 -15.80 -24.96 8.39
N ALA A 231 -16.51 -26.05 8.61
CA ALA A 231 -15.97 -27.31 9.08
C ALA A 231 -14.91 -27.91 8.12
N THR A 232 -14.19 -28.92 8.55
CA THR A 232 -13.24 -29.65 7.70
C THR A 232 -13.96 -30.31 6.51
N ASN A 233 -13.29 -30.36 5.36
CA ASN A 233 -13.81 -30.97 4.11
C ASN A 233 -15.09 -30.33 3.53
N THR A 234 -15.45 -29.10 3.94
CA THR A 234 -16.57 -28.37 3.34
C THR A 234 -16.29 -27.86 1.93
N GLY A 235 -15.03 -27.93 1.46
CA GLY A 235 -14.63 -27.49 0.11
C GLY A 235 -13.99 -26.10 0.06
N LYS A 236 -13.47 -25.58 1.18
CA LYS A 236 -12.83 -24.24 1.25
C LYS A 236 -11.71 -24.04 0.24
N SER A 237 -10.78 -25.02 0.14
CA SER A 237 -9.67 -24.98 -0.83
C SER A 237 -10.17 -25.09 -2.28
N THR A 238 -11.24 -25.86 -2.50
CA THR A 238 -11.87 -25.99 -3.82
C THR A 238 -12.51 -24.69 -4.25
N LEU A 239 -13.21 -24.00 -3.32
CA LEU A 239 -13.80 -22.69 -3.56
C LEU A 239 -12.72 -21.66 -3.92
N LEU A 240 -11.65 -21.59 -3.13
CA LEU A 240 -10.54 -20.67 -3.41
C LEU A 240 -9.93 -20.92 -4.78
N ASN A 241 -9.68 -22.19 -5.13
CA ASN A 241 -9.17 -22.55 -6.45
C ASN A 241 -10.16 -22.22 -7.58
N ALA A 242 -11.46 -22.38 -7.36
CA ALA A 242 -12.49 -22.00 -8.33
C ALA A 242 -12.57 -20.48 -8.54
N LEU A 243 -12.39 -19.69 -7.47
CA LEU A 243 -12.32 -18.24 -7.55
C LEU A 243 -11.06 -17.75 -8.26
N LEU A 244 -9.91 -18.38 -8.02
CA LEU A 244 -8.59 -17.99 -8.57
C LEU A 244 -8.32 -18.58 -9.97
N GLY A 245 -9.05 -19.63 -10.38
CA GLY A 245 -8.70 -20.46 -11.52
C GLY A 245 -8.67 -19.77 -12.88
N GLU A 246 -9.40 -18.67 -13.05
CA GLU A 246 -9.46 -17.93 -14.31
C GLU A 246 -8.42 -16.78 -14.39
N GLU A 247 -7.94 -16.24 -13.26
CA GLU A 247 -7.05 -15.07 -13.23
C GLU A 247 -5.57 -15.39 -13.02
N ARG A 248 -5.20 -16.63 -12.68
CA ARG A 248 -3.79 -17.03 -12.54
C ARG A 248 -2.94 -16.81 -13.80
N ALA A 249 -3.55 -16.59 -14.95
CA ALA A 249 -2.85 -16.36 -16.21
C ALA A 249 -2.22 -14.94 -16.32
N ILE A 250 -2.49 -14.00 -15.41
CA ILE A 250 -2.09 -12.58 -15.56
C ILE A 250 -1.12 -12.13 -14.45
N VAL A 251 -0.99 -12.87 -13.34
CA VAL A 251 -0.11 -12.47 -12.23
C VAL A 251 1.28 -13.03 -12.45
N SER A 252 2.24 -12.17 -12.79
CA SER A 252 3.66 -12.50 -12.81
C SER A 252 4.13 -12.91 -11.41
N ASP A 253 4.89 -14.00 -11.32
CA ASP A 253 5.63 -14.45 -10.13
C ASP A 253 6.63 -13.37 -9.69
N ILE A 254 6.19 -12.35 -8.98
CA ILE A 254 7.09 -11.46 -8.25
C ILE A 254 7.48 -12.19 -6.97
N HIS A 255 8.53 -12.99 -7.05
CA HIS A 255 9.20 -13.57 -5.89
C HIS A 255 9.88 -12.46 -5.09
N GLY A 256 9.36 -12.16 -3.90
CA GLY A 256 10.09 -11.30 -2.99
C GLY A 256 9.31 -10.64 -1.86
N THR A 257 8.45 -11.36 -1.12
CA THR A 257 8.11 -10.94 0.25
C THR A 257 7.83 -12.16 1.13
N THR A 258 8.72 -12.34 2.10
CA THR A 258 8.63 -12.99 3.42
C THR A 258 7.71 -14.21 3.65
N ARG A 259 8.31 -15.22 4.24
CA ARG A 259 7.94 -16.59 4.60
C ARG A 259 6.72 -16.83 5.50
N ASP A 260 5.86 -15.87 5.83
CA ASP A 260 4.96 -16.06 6.99
C ASP A 260 3.45 -16.18 6.75
N THR A 261 2.88 -15.80 5.60
CA THR A 261 1.46 -16.13 5.28
C THR A 261 1.24 -16.06 3.76
N VAL A 262 0.80 -17.17 3.17
CA VAL A 262 0.37 -17.18 1.76
C VAL A 262 -1.04 -16.60 1.72
N GLU A 263 -1.16 -15.31 1.45
CA GLU A 263 -2.41 -14.63 1.16
C GLU A 263 -2.59 -14.57 -0.36
N GLU A 264 -3.81 -14.83 -0.84
CA GLU A 264 -4.14 -14.77 -2.26
C GLU A 264 -5.01 -13.55 -2.51
N THR A 265 -4.73 -12.80 -3.56
CA THR A 265 -5.52 -11.65 -3.97
C THR A 265 -6.28 -11.94 -5.25
N LEU A 266 -7.51 -11.40 -5.35
CA LEU A 266 -8.40 -11.55 -6.48
C LEU A 266 -9.07 -10.22 -6.79
N ASN A 267 -9.01 -9.76 -8.04
CA ASN A 267 -9.72 -8.57 -8.49
C ASN A 267 -11.10 -8.99 -9.03
N ILE A 268 -12.18 -8.53 -8.41
CA ILE A 268 -13.55 -8.77 -8.87
C ILE A 268 -14.18 -7.42 -9.18
N ASP A 269 -14.51 -7.16 -10.44
CA ASP A 269 -15.16 -5.92 -10.90
C ASP A 269 -14.45 -4.63 -10.42
N GLY A 270 -13.12 -4.64 -10.38
CA GLY A 270 -12.31 -3.49 -9.98
C GLY A 270 -12.07 -3.37 -8.47
N VAL A 271 -12.65 -4.23 -7.65
CA VAL A 271 -12.37 -4.34 -6.21
C VAL A 271 -11.39 -5.47 -5.95
N LEU A 272 -10.32 -5.18 -5.24
CA LEU A 272 -9.36 -6.18 -4.81
C LEU A 272 -9.84 -6.86 -3.52
N PHE A 273 -9.95 -8.19 -3.53
CA PHE A 273 -10.23 -9.02 -2.36
C PHE A 273 -8.98 -9.80 -1.97
N ARG A 274 -8.67 -9.84 -0.69
CA ARG A 274 -7.50 -10.52 -0.13
C ARG A 274 -7.97 -11.66 0.78
N PHE A 275 -7.77 -12.89 0.34
CA PHE A 275 -8.15 -14.09 1.08
C PHE A 275 -7.08 -14.41 2.13
N ILE A 276 -7.46 -14.34 3.42
CA ILE A 276 -6.58 -14.53 4.55
C ILE A 276 -6.43 -16.02 4.84
N ASP A 277 -5.18 -16.49 5.06
CA ASP A 277 -4.83 -17.88 5.45
C ASP A 277 -5.11 -18.98 4.43
N THR A 278 -4.63 -18.77 3.24
CA THR A 278 -4.68 -19.82 2.21
C THR A 278 -3.73 -20.99 2.53
N ALA A 279 -2.73 -20.82 3.40
CA ALA A 279 -1.78 -21.87 3.78
C ALA A 279 -2.44 -23.04 4.55
N GLY A 280 -3.38 -22.74 5.45
CA GLY A 280 -4.21 -23.73 6.13
C GLY A 280 -5.17 -24.49 5.20
N LEU A 281 -5.50 -23.89 4.05
CA LEU A 281 -6.37 -24.48 3.03
C LEU A 281 -5.63 -25.42 2.07
N ARG A 282 -4.27 -25.29 1.96
CA ARG A 282 -3.44 -26.10 1.04
C ARG A 282 -2.85 -27.37 1.66
N LYS A 283 -2.76 -27.44 3.00
CA LYS A 283 -2.25 -28.61 3.73
C LYS A 283 -3.39 -29.42 4.31
N THR A 284 -3.81 -30.44 3.59
CA THR A 284 -4.71 -31.51 4.06
C THR A 284 -3.86 -32.60 4.68
N ASP A 285 -3.50 -32.47 5.97
CA ASP A 285 -2.97 -33.59 6.75
C ASP A 285 -3.55 -33.55 8.18
N GLU A 286 -4.04 -34.68 8.61
CA GLU A 286 -4.97 -34.99 9.71
C GLU A 286 -4.49 -34.69 11.16
N ILE A 287 -3.37 -34.03 11.40
CA ILE A 287 -2.77 -33.97 12.76
C ILE A 287 -2.95 -32.59 13.47
N VAL A 288 -3.63 -31.59 12.86
CA VAL A 288 -3.64 -30.21 13.40
C VAL A 288 -5.06 -29.68 13.70
N GLU A 289 -5.98 -30.54 14.08
CA GLU A 289 -7.41 -30.17 14.21
C GLU A 289 -7.67 -29.14 15.34
N LYS A 290 -7.02 -29.19 16.49
CA LYS A 290 -7.23 -28.24 17.59
C LYS A 290 -6.50 -26.90 17.41
N ILE A 291 -5.30 -26.91 16.85
CA ILE A 291 -4.51 -25.68 16.59
C ILE A 291 -5.06 -24.91 15.38
N GLY A 292 -5.69 -25.63 14.41
CA GLY A 292 -6.33 -25.02 13.25
C GLY A 292 -7.58 -24.19 13.59
N ILE A 293 -8.34 -24.62 14.57
CA ILE A 293 -9.59 -23.93 15.00
C ILE A 293 -9.27 -22.56 15.64
N GLU A 294 -8.33 -22.48 16.55
CA GLU A 294 -7.95 -21.20 17.18
C GLU A 294 -7.34 -20.19 16.19
N ARG A 295 -6.55 -20.67 15.22
CA ARG A 295 -5.99 -19.83 14.15
C ARG A 295 -7.08 -19.30 13.22
N THR A 296 -8.06 -20.11 12.86
CA THR A 296 -9.21 -19.68 12.03
C THR A 296 -10.02 -18.59 12.74
N PHE A 297 -10.18 -18.66 14.05
CA PHE A 297 -10.91 -17.64 14.82
C PHE A 297 -10.19 -16.31 14.92
N LYS A 298 -8.87 -16.30 15.10
CA LYS A 298 -8.08 -15.06 15.05
C LYS A 298 -8.23 -14.36 13.71
N LYS A 299 -8.33 -15.11 12.63
CA LYS A 299 -8.42 -14.57 11.26
C LYS A 299 -9.81 -14.09 10.89
N ILE A 300 -10.86 -14.65 11.46
CA ILE A 300 -12.21 -14.09 11.35
C ILE A 300 -12.23 -12.67 11.91
N SER A 301 -11.55 -12.39 13.02
CA SER A 301 -11.53 -11.04 13.62
C SER A 301 -10.77 -10.00 12.77
N GLU A 302 -9.87 -10.43 11.88
CA GLU A 302 -9.11 -9.56 10.98
C GLU A 302 -9.84 -9.31 9.64
N ALA A 303 -10.88 -10.10 9.32
CA ALA A 303 -11.60 -10.02 8.06
C ALA A 303 -12.67 -8.93 8.07
N SER A 304 -12.89 -8.28 6.94
CA SER A 304 -14.07 -7.42 6.70
C SER A 304 -15.25 -8.21 6.14
N ILE A 305 -14.97 -9.34 5.49
CA ILE A 305 -15.96 -10.26 4.95
C ILE A 305 -15.66 -11.67 5.45
N VAL A 306 -16.70 -12.35 5.93
CA VAL A 306 -16.63 -13.77 6.33
C VAL A 306 -17.50 -14.59 5.41
N LEU A 307 -16.92 -15.58 4.73
CA LEU A 307 -17.60 -16.56 3.92
C LEU A 307 -17.84 -17.82 4.76
N GLY A 308 -19.03 -17.98 5.32
CA GLY A 308 -19.45 -19.14 6.09
C GLY A 308 -19.84 -20.30 5.18
N MET A 309 -18.96 -21.27 5.01
CA MET A 309 -19.15 -22.39 4.08
C MET A 309 -19.81 -23.58 4.76
N ILE A 310 -20.97 -23.95 4.26
CA ILE A 310 -21.82 -25.03 4.77
C ILE A 310 -21.84 -26.19 3.77
N ASP A 311 -21.57 -27.40 4.26
CA ASP A 311 -21.63 -28.64 3.49
C ASP A 311 -23.02 -29.25 3.63
N LEU A 312 -23.81 -29.22 2.56
CA LEU A 312 -25.18 -29.74 2.53
C LEU A 312 -25.27 -31.27 2.58
N THR A 313 -24.16 -31.99 2.46
CA THR A 313 -24.15 -33.48 2.56
C THR A 313 -24.04 -33.99 3.99
N ARG A 314 -23.80 -33.08 4.97
CA ARG A 314 -23.72 -33.42 6.39
C ARG A 314 -25.13 -33.53 7.01
N ASP A 315 -25.18 -34.20 8.15
CA ASP A 315 -26.41 -34.23 8.94
C ASP A 315 -26.84 -32.82 9.41
N TYR A 316 -28.13 -32.67 9.60
CA TYR A 316 -28.71 -31.37 9.91
C TYR A 316 -28.22 -30.78 11.23
N GLU A 317 -28.02 -31.64 12.27
CA GLU A 317 -27.59 -31.17 13.60
C GLU A 317 -26.19 -30.58 13.57
N SER A 318 -25.22 -31.31 12.98
CA SER A 318 -23.84 -30.83 12.77
C SER A 318 -23.79 -29.57 11.90
N THR A 319 -24.68 -29.46 10.92
CA THR A 319 -24.82 -28.25 10.09
C THR A 319 -25.28 -27.05 10.92
N CYS A 320 -26.28 -27.23 11.78
CA CYS A 320 -26.78 -26.19 12.68
C CYS A 320 -25.73 -25.75 13.71
N GLU A 321 -24.92 -26.67 14.23
CA GLU A 321 -23.79 -26.32 15.11
C GLU A 321 -22.76 -25.44 14.43
N THR A 322 -22.37 -25.81 13.19
CA THR A 322 -21.42 -25.02 12.38
C THR A 322 -21.95 -23.61 12.13
N ILE A 323 -23.25 -23.46 11.80
CA ILE A 323 -23.87 -22.15 11.58
C ILE A 323 -23.83 -21.30 12.85
N ARG A 324 -24.20 -21.87 14.01
CA ARG A 324 -24.15 -21.17 15.31
C ARG A 324 -22.73 -20.74 15.66
N GLU A 325 -21.75 -21.60 15.43
CA GLU A 325 -20.36 -21.29 15.70
C GLU A 325 -19.86 -20.12 14.84
N ILE A 326 -20.14 -20.11 13.53
CA ILE A 326 -19.77 -19.01 12.65
C ILE A 326 -20.42 -17.70 13.11
N ILE A 327 -21.76 -17.71 13.34
CA ILE A 327 -22.49 -16.52 13.79
C ILE A 327 -21.97 -15.97 15.11
N SER A 328 -21.53 -16.84 16.03
CA SER A 328 -21.00 -16.42 17.33
C SER A 328 -19.65 -15.70 17.27
N LYS A 329 -18.91 -15.83 16.16
CA LYS A 329 -17.55 -15.30 15.98
C LYS A 329 -17.52 -14.06 15.09
N VAL A 330 -18.62 -13.73 14.41
CA VAL A 330 -18.69 -12.56 13.54
C VAL A 330 -19.15 -11.33 14.32
N ASP A 331 -18.39 -10.26 14.18
CA ASP A 331 -18.79 -8.93 14.65
C ASP A 331 -19.61 -8.21 13.57
N PHE A 332 -20.93 -8.28 13.68
CA PHE A 332 -21.86 -7.67 12.73
C PHE A 332 -21.82 -6.14 12.68
N SER A 333 -21.13 -5.48 13.62
CA SER A 333 -20.92 -4.03 13.58
C SER A 333 -19.86 -3.61 12.56
N SER A 334 -18.87 -4.49 12.28
CA SER A 334 -17.71 -4.20 11.46
C SER A 334 -17.50 -5.16 10.30
N GLN A 335 -18.17 -6.32 10.29
CA GLN A 335 -17.98 -7.42 9.33
C GLN A 335 -19.26 -7.74 8.58
N LYS A 336 -19.12 -8.16 7.31
CA LYS A 336 -20.21 -8.72 6.49
C LYS A 336 -20.09 -10.23 6.44
N LEU A 337 -21.19 -10.95 6.74
CA LEU A 337 -21.25 -12.40 6.67
C LEU A 337 -22.00 -12.84 5.41
N PHE A 338 -21.47 -13.85 4.71
CA PHE A 338 -22.12 -14.54 3.59
C PHE A 338 -22.17 -16.03 3.92
N PHE A 339 -23.31 -16.66 3.75
CA PHE A 339 -23.42 -18.11 3.84
C PHE A 339 -23.37 -18.75 2.46
N LEU A 340 -22.43 -19.69 2.27
CA LEU A 340 -22.23 -20.44 1.05
C LEU A 340 -22.70 -21.88 1.27
N LEU A 341 -23.84 -22.26 0.66
CA LEU A 341 -24.36 -23.61 0.73
C LEU A 341 -23.70 -24.45 -0.37
N ASN A 342 -22.67 -25.20 0.00
CA ASN A 342 -21.85 -25.92 -0.95
C ASN A 342 -22.32 -27.36 -1.21
N LYS A 343 -21.86 -27.94 -2.33
CA LYS A 343 -22.19 -29.26 -2.83
C LYS A 343 -23.64 -29.41 -3.32
N THR A 344 -24.17 -28.35 -3.90
CA THR A 344 -25.52 -28.35 -4.49
C THR A 344 -25.65 -29.31 -5.67
N ASP A 345 -24.53 -29.77 -6.25
CA ASP A 345 -24.48 -30.76 -7.33
C ASP A 345 -24.89 -32.18 -6.91
N ILE A 346 -24.85 -32.47 -5.61
CA ILE A 346 -25.13 -33.81 -5.06
C ILE A 346 -26.24 -33.81 -3.99
N CYS A 347 -26.80 -32.65 -3.65
CA CYS A 347 -27.83 -32.49 -2.62
C CYS A 347 -29.22 -32.23 -3.21
N ALA A 348 -30.28 -32.77 -2.57
CA ALA A 348 -31.67 -32.49 -2.94
C ALA A 348 -32.07 -31.06 -2.53
N ALA A 349 -32.94 -30.44 -3.32
CA ALA A 349 -33.44 -29.07 -3.09
C ALA A 349 -34.19 -28.90 -1.74
N GLU A 350 -34.76 -29.94 -1.19
CA GLU A 350 -35.47 -29.94 0.10
C GLU A 350 -34.53 -29.67 1.29
N SER A 351 -33.30 -30.21 1.26
CA SER A 351 -32.27 -29.95 2.29
C SER A 351 -31.84 -28.49 2.35
N ASN A 352 -31.82 -27.79 1.22
CA ASN A 352 -31.50 -26.39 1.15
C ASN A 352 -32.47 -25.51 1.93
N SER A 353 -33.78 -25.77 1.81
CA SER A 353 -34.83 -24.97 2.43
C SER A 353 -34.81 -25.01 3.96
N ALA A 354 -34.52 -26.17 4.54
CA ALA A 354 -34.41 -26.33 6.00
C ALA A 354 -33.21 -25.57 6.57
N VAL A 355 -32.07 -25.64 5.90
CA VAL A 355 -30.82 -24.93 6.31
C VAL A 355 -31.02 -23.42 6.15
N VAL A 356 -31.59 -22.94 5.05
CA VAL A 356 -31.89 -21.51 4.84
C VAL A 356 -32.80 -20.98 5.95
N ASN A 357 -33.91 -21.68 6.27
CA ASN A 357 -34.82 -21.26 7.32
C ASN A 357 -34.08 -21.21 8.68
N TYR A 358 -33.20 -22.15 8.96
CA TYR A 358 -32.42 -22.15 10.18
C TYR A 358 -31.46 -20.97 10.27
N ILE A 359 -30.75 -20.65 9.18
CA ILE A 359 -29.85 -19.48 9.12
C ILE A 359 -30.66 -18.21 9.40
N VAL A 360 -31.77 -18.00 8.71
CA VAL A 360 -32.62 -16.82 8.85
C VAL A 360 -33.13 -16.70 10.29
N SER A 361 -33.62 -17.80 10.89
CA SER A 361 -34.10 -17.80 12.27
C SER A 361 -33.01 -17.55 13.31
N THR A 362 -31.76 -17.98 13.04
CA THR A 362 -30.67 -17.84 13.97
C THR A 362 -30.03 -16.44 13.91
N LEU A 363 -30.10 -15.76 12.75
CA LEU A 363 -29.60 -14.39 12.59
C LEU A 363 -30.41 -13.36 13.35
N ASP A 364 -31.72 -13.59 13.59
CA ASP A 364 -32.61 -12.83 14.47
C ASP A 364 -32.25 -11.34 14.64
N ASN A 365 -32.43 -10.54 13.58
CA ASN A 365 -32.12 -9.11 13.54
C ASN A 365 -30.63 -8.71 13.61
N LYS A 366 -29.67 -9.65 13.60
CA LYS A 366 -28.23 -9.35 13.60
C LYS A 366 -27.70 -8.81 12.25
N GLY A 367 -28.55 -8.79 11.23
CA GLY A 367 -28.22 -8.33 9.88
C GLY A 367 -28.65 -9.32 8.80
N VAL A 368 -28.74 -8.86 7.56
CA VAL A 368 -29.05 -9.72 6.41
C VAL A 368 -27.75 -10.29 5.87
N ALA A 369 -27.56 -11.61 6.03
CA ALA A 369 -26.47 -12.32 5.39
C ALA A 369 -26.95 -12.90 4.05
N PRO A 370 -26.35 -12.59 2.90
CA PRO A 370 -26.62 -13.26 1.66
C PRO A 370 -26.37 -14.77 1.80
N ILE A 371 -27.32 -15.58 1.32
CA ILE A 371 -27.23 -17.05 1.30
C ILE A 371 -27.12 -17.48 -0.15
N ILE A 372 -25.99 -18.02 -0.54
CA ILE A 372 -25.65 -18.33 -1.94
C ILE A 372 -25.47 -19.84 -2.07
N PRO A 373 -26.32 -20.54 -2.83
CA PRO A 373 -26.08 -21.93 -3.17
C PRO A 373 -24.97 -22.04 -4.20
N ILE A 374 -23.97 -22.89 -3.92
CA ILE A 374 -22.81 -23.07 -4.79
C ILE A 374 -22.44 -24.57 -4.95
N SER A 375 -21.74 -24.87 -6.01
CA SER A 375 -20.91 -26.07 -6.10
C SER A 375 -19.48 -25.64 -6.46
N ALA A 376 -18.62 -25.62 -5.48
CA ALA A 376 -17.22 -25.28 -5.67
C ALA A 376 -16.52 -26.23 -6.66
N LYS A 377 -17.03 -27.46 -6.83
CA LYS A 377 -16.50 -28.47 -7.75
C LYS A 377 -16.86 -28.20 -9.21
N THR A 378 -18.10 -27.79 -9.48
CA THR A 378 -18.60 -27.58 -10.84
C THR A 378 -18.54 -26.11 -11.29
N GLY A 379 -18.30 -25.17 -10.38
CA GLY A 379 -18.32 -23.74 -10.61
C GLY A 379 -19.73 -23.11 -10.51
N ALA A 380 -20.79 -23.90 -10.29
CA ALA A 380 -22.14 -23.37 -10.18
C ALA A 380 -22.26 -22.39 -9.00
N GLY A 381 -22.88 -21.23 -9.23
CA GLY A 381 -23.08 -20.17 -8.23
C GLY A 381 -21.84 -19.30 -7.91
N ILE A 382 -20.68 -19.59 -8.50
CA ILE A 382 -19.45 -18.79 -8.28
C ILE A 382 -19.61 -17.36 -8.85
N ASP A 383 -20.22 -17.20 -10.03
CA ASP A 383 -20.46 -15.87 -10.61
C ASP A 383 -21.42 -15.04 -9.76
N THR A 384 -22.43 -15.69 -9.15
CA THR A 384 -23.33 -15.02 -8.20
C THR A 384 -22.56 -14.56 -6.97
N LEU A 385 -21.66 -15.38 -6.42
CA LEU A 385 -20.80 -15.02 -5.31
C LEU A 385 -19.90 -13.83 -5.67
N ARG A 386 -19.28 -13.84 -6.85
CA ARG A 386 -18.47 -12.71 -7.34
C ARG A 386 -19.27 -11.43 -7.41
N SER A 387 -20.44 -11.47 -8.02
CA SER A 387 -21.34 -10.30 -8.14
C SER A 387 -21.76 -9.75 -6.78
N GLU A 388 -22.11 -10.61 -5.83
CA GLU A 388 -22.51 -10.22 -4.48
C GLU A 388 -21.34 -9.63 -3.68
N LEU A 389 -20.13 -10.20 -3.79
CA LEU A 389 -18.92 -9.66 -3.20
C LEU A 389 -18.63 -8.25 -3.74
N ALA A 390 -18.63 -8.06 -5.06
CA ALA A 390 -18.43 -6.76 -5.68
C ALA A 390 -19.52 -5.76 -5.26
N ALA A 391 -20.80 -6.18 -5.27
CA ALA A 391 -21.92 -5.34 -4.84
C ALA A 391 -21.81 -4.90 -3.38
N SER A 392 -21.28 -5.78 -2.51
CA SER A 392 -21.09 -5.48 -1.09
C SER A 392 -20.06 -4.37 -0.82
N GLN A 393 -19.21 -4.05 -1.81
CA GLN A 393 -18.10 -3.11 -1.71
C GLN A 393 -18.20 -1.96 -2.74
N ARG A 394 -19.40 -1.64 -3.22
CA ARG A 394 -19.61 -0.57 -4.23
C ARG A 394 -19.06 0.79 -3.79
N ASP A 395 -19.08 1.08 -2.49
CA ASP A 395 -18.57 2.34 -1.95
C ASP A 395 -17.06 2.52 -2.19
N LEU A 396 -16.30 1.40 -2.34
CA LEU A 396 -14.86 1.43 -2.69
C LEU A 396 -14.64 1.93 -4.13
N LEU A 397 -15.64 1.79 -5.00
CA LEU A 397 -15.55 2.20 -6.40
C LEU A 397 -16.10 3.62 -6.61
N ALA A 398 -16.80 4.19 -5.62
CA ALA A 398 -17.35 5.54 -5.72
C ALA A 398 -16.23 6.55 -5.95
N ASP A 399 -16.44 7.41 -6.93
CA ASP A 399 -15.50 8.47 -7.29
C ASP A 399 -15.60 9.58 -6.24
N SER A 400 -14.82 9.46 -5.16
CA SER A 400 -14.72 10.51 -4.15
C SER A 400 -13.49 11.37 -4.43
N ASP A 401 -13.68 12.67 -4.62
CA ASP A 401 -12.60 13.67 -4.66
C ASP A 401 -11.87 13.81 -3.32
N THR A 402 -12.35 13.11 -2.29
CA THR A 402 -11.78 13.17 -0.95
C THR A 402 -10.41 12.50 -0.88
N THR A 403 -9.50 13.10 -0.14
CA THR A 403 -8.21 12.52 0.17
C THR A 403 -8.39 11.31 1.09
N LEU A 404 -7.88 10.15 0.67
CA LEU A 404 -7.91 8.92 1.46
C LEU A 404 -6.52 8.59 1.98
N VAL A 405 -6.42 8.25 3.26
CA VAL A 405 -5.19 7.78 3.88
C VAL A 405 -5.06 6.27 3.66
N THR A 406 -3.92 5.84 3.12
CA THR A 406 -3.68 4.43 2.75
C THR A 406 -2.53 3.78 3.53
N ASN A 407 -1.71 4.60 4.22
CA ASN A 407 -0.52 4.14 4.92
C ASN A 407 -0.73 4.15 6.44
N GLN A 408 -0.36 3.04 7.11
CA GLN A 408 -0.49 2.88 8.57
C GLN A 408 0.31 3.94 9.35
N ARG A 409 1.51 4.31 8.84
CA ARG A 409 2.33 5.36 9.43
C ARG A 409 1.62 6.70 9.45
N HIS A 410 0.94 7.04 8.34
CA HIS A 410 0.22 8.30 8.21
C HIS A 410 -0.99 8.36 9.15
N VAL A 411 -1.79 7.27 9.24
CA VAL A 411 -2.95 7.26 10.13
C VAL A 411 -2.53 7.35 11.60
N GLN A 412 -1.42 6.71 11.99
CA GLN A 412 -0.91 6.82 13.36
C GLN A 412 -0.51 8.27 13.67
N ALA A 413 0.29 8.89 12.80
CA ALA A 413 0.70 10.28 12.97
C ALA A 413 -0.51 11.24 13.01
N LEU A 414 -1.54 11.04 12.17
CA LEU A 414 -2.77 11.82 12.22
C LEU A 414 -3.56 11.61 13.53
N ALA A 415 -3.60 10.39 14.05
CA ALA A 415 -4.25 10.08 15.32
C ALA A 415 -3.53 10.75 16.51
N ASP A 416 -2.19 10.72 16.49
CA ASP A 416 -1.37 11.40 17.49
C ASP A 416 -1.54 12.92 17.42
N ALA A 417 -1.53 13.51 16.22
CA ALA A 417 -1.80 14.91 15.98
C ALA A 417 -3.20 15.33 16.49
N ARG A 418 -4.23 14.50 16.19
CA ARG A 418 -5.59 14.72 16.71
C ARG A 418 -5.62 14.73 18.23
N THR A 419 -4.91 13.81 18.86
CA THR A 419 -4.84 13.72 20.33
C THR A 419 -4.21 14.96 20.95
N ALA A 420 -3.16 15.49 20.34
CA ALA A 420 -2.53 16.75 20.77
C ALA A 420 -3.50 17.93 20.64
N LEU A 421 -4.24 18.05 19.51
CA LEU A 421 -5.23 19.11 19.34
C LEU A 421 -6.42 19.00 20.31
N LEU A 422 -6.85 17.80 20.66
CA LEU A 422 -7.89 17.61 21.67
C LEU A 422 -7.42 18.10 23.04
N ARG A 423 -6.17 17.82 23.43
CA ARG A 423 -5.58 18.39 24.67
C ARG A 423 -5.53 19.91 24.62
N ALA A 424 -5.12 20.48 23.49
CA ALA A 424 -5.11 21.95 23.31
C ALA A 424 -6.54 22.55 23.43
N GLN A 425 -7.56 21.89 22.88
CA GLN A 425 -8.95 22.31 22.96
C GLN A 425 -9.49 22.22 24.39
N ASP A 426 -9.21 21.13 25.10
CA ASP A 426 -9.57 20.96 26.50
C ASP A 426 -8.88 22.01 27.39
N GLY A 427 -7.59 22.27 27.11
CA GLY A 427 -6.83 23.31 27.80
C GLY A 427 -7.41 24.70 27.60
N LEU A 428 -7.85 25.01 26.38
CA LEU A 428 -8.54 26.27 26.07
C LEU A 428 -9.86 26.41 26.87
N ALA A 429 -10.65 25.33 26.92
CA ALA A 429 -11.92 25.30 27.68
C ALA A 429 -11.71 25.45 29.21
N LEU A 430 -10.61 24.93 29.73
CA LEU A 430 -10.24 25.02 31.14
C LEU A 430 -9.46 26.29 31.50
N ASN A 431 -9.21 27.17 30.52
CA ASN A 431 -8.42 28.39 30.68
C ASN A 431 -7.02 28.14 31.27
N ILE A 432 -6.33 27.05 30.83
CA ILE A 432 -4.95 26.81 31.23
C ILE A 432 -4.00 27.82 30.58
N PRO A 433 -2.78 28.01 31.12
CA PRO A 433 -1.79 28.93 30.56
C PRO A 433 -1.51 28.70 29.08
N THR A 434 -1.38 29.80 28.32
CA THR A 434 -1.18 29.81 26.86
C THR A 434 0.06 29.03 26.43
N GLU A 435 1.12 28.97 27.28
CA GLU A 435 2.34 28.22 27.04
C GLU A 435 2.06 26.70 26.89
N LEU A 436 1.18 26.14 27.71
CA LEU A 436 0.86 24.71 27.67
C LEU A 436 0.01 24.38 26.43
N ILE A 437 -0.93 25.26 26.06
CA ILE A 437 -1.73 25.11 24.83
C ILE A 437 -0.82 25.20 23.60
N SER A 438 0.11 26.16 23.57
CA SER A 438 1.06 26.30 22.46
C SER A 438 1.97 25.07 22.30
N GLN A 439 2.34 24.44 23.42
CA GLN A 439 3.13 23.19 23.39
C GLN A 439 2.38 22.03 22.75
N ASP A 440 1.10 21.84 23.07
CA ASP A 440 0.27 20.79 22.44
C ASP A 440 0.09 21.06 20.93
N ILE A 441 -0.10 22.32 20.52
CA ILE A 441 -0.19 22.69 19.10
C ILE A 441 1.14 22.43 18.39
N ARG A 442 2.29 22.74 19.00
CA ARG A 442 3.62 22.44 18.45
C ARG A 442 3.86 20.93 18.29
N GLU A 443 3.39 20.11 19.25
CA GLU A 443 3.43 18.65 19.14
C GLU A 443 2.63 18.18 17.92
N CYS A 444 1.44 18.74 17.69
CA CYS A 444 0.64 18.47 16.49
C CYS A 444 1.39 18.85 15.21
N ILE A 445 1.97 20.06 15.13
CA ILE A 445 2.77 20.52 13.98
C ILE A 445 3.92 19.56 13.69
N TYR A 446 4.68 19.16 14.72
CA TYR A 446 5.78 18.22 14.59
C TYR A 446 5.31 16.87 14.04
N THR A 447 4.20 16.36 14.57
CA THR A 447 3.65 15.06 14.18
C THR A 447 3.15 15.09 12.73
N LEU A 448 2.45 16.15 12.31
CA LEU A 448 2.04 16.34 10.90
C LEU A 448 3.25 16.48 9.97
N SER A 449 4.30 17.19 10.39
CA SER A 449 5.53 17.34 9.61
C SER A 449 6.25 16.01 9.40
N SER A 450 6.17 15.08 10.34
CA SER A 450 6.79 13.75 10.24
C SER A 450 6.25 12.91 9.08
N ILE A 451 5.04 13.22 8.59
CA ILE A 451 4.42 12.52 7.46
C ILE A 451 5.13 12.87 6.15
N SER A 452 5.42 14.16 5.92
CA SER A 452 5.91 14.66 4.63
C SER A 452 7.35 15.18 4.65
N GLU A 453 7.83 15.77 5.76
CA GLU A 453 9.10 16.51 5.78
C GLU A 453 10.30 15.70 6.28
N GLY A 454 10.09 14.42 6.66
CA GLY A 454 11.20 13.52 6.99
C GLY A 454 12.00 13.90 8.26
N ILE A 455 11.35 14.50 9.27
CA ILE A 455 11.89 14.66 10.64
C ILE A 455 12.04 13.28 11.34
N SER A 456 12.04 12.22 10.55
CA SER A 456 12.14 10.85 11.00
C SER A 456 13.58 10.49 11.30
N SER A 457 13.80 9.64 12.31
CA SER A 457 15.12 9.05 12.53
C SER A 457 15.60 8.33 11.27
N GLN A 458 16.92 8.23 11.09
CA GLN A 458 17.53 7.52 9.96
C GLN A 458 16.98 6.10 9.80
N ASP A 459 16.65 5.43 10.90
CA ASP A 459 16.09 4.07 10.91
C ASP A 459 14.71 4.01 10.25
N VAL A 460 13.86 5.04 10.42
CA VAL A 460 12.55 5.12 9.77
C VAL A 460 12.69 5.27 8.26
N LEU A 461 13.61 6.13 7.80
CA LEU A 461 13.89 6.29 6.37
C LEU A 461 14.42 4.98 5.76
N ILE A 462 15.36 4.31 6.43
CA ILE A 462 15.86 3.00 5.98
C ILE A 462 14.72 1.99 5.88
N ASN A 463 13.84 1.92 6.87
CA ASN A 463 12.72 0.98 6.86
C ASN A 463 11.73 1.28 5.72
N ILE A 464 11.41 2.55 5.46
CA ILE A 464 10.54 2.94 4.36
C ILE A 464 11.14 2.49 3.02
N PHE A 465 12.40 2.85 2.75
CA PHE A 465 13.02 2.61 1.44
C PHE A 465 13.45 1.16 1.22
N SER A 466 13.74 0.39 2.28
CA SER A 466 14.07 -1.06 2.16
C SER A 466 12.94 -1.90 1.57
N ASN A 467 11.70 -1.42 1.63
CA ASN A 467 10.53 -2.09 1.04
C ASN A 467 10.33 -1.78 -0.46
N PHE A 468 11.18 -0.95 -1.05
CA PHE A 468 11.11 -0.61 -2.47
C PHE A 468 11.85 -1.62 -3.33
N CYS A 469 11.49 -1.69 -4.61
CA CYS A 469 12.23 -2.48 -5.58
C CYS A 469 13.62 -1.87 -5.84
N ILE A 470 14.62 -2.72 -6.11
CA ILE A 470 15.94 -2.30 -6.61
C ILE A 470 15.74 -1.61 -7.97
N GLY A 471 16.39 -0.48 -8.18
CA GLY A 471 16.23 0.33 -9.41
C GLY A 471 15.19 1.48 -9.29
N LYS A 472 14.58 1.63 -8.08
CA LYS A 472 13.66 2.74 -7.73
C LYS A 472 14.18 3.56 -6.56
#